data_053fe507510aec2750e8895be71df2c2
#
_entry.id   053fe507510aec2750e8895be71df2c2
#
_cell.length_a   1.000
_cell.length_b   1.000
_cell.length_c   1.000
_cell.angle_alpha   90.00
_cell.angle_beta   90.00
_cell.angle_gamma   90.00
#
_symmetry.space_group_name_H-M   'P 1'
#
loop_
_entity.id
_entity.type
_entity.pdbx_description
1 polymer ?
#
loop_
_entity_poly.entity_id
_entity_poly.type
_entity_poly.pdbx_seq_one_letter_code
_entity_poly.pdbx_strand_id
1 'polypeptide(L)'
;MNSLRGFPFASGADRSARWLVYAAVFAIALSFADYTNHAWEDYYITYRVSKNLATGHGLVYTVGERVHAFTSPINVLVPAVLSMVTGNTSDGLVLWLFRIVSAAVLAAAAVLLFEIARKNPLTLIPAAIMVGLFGLDAKIVDFSINGQETAFMMFFLALTLHALTVPSRWTVLKLGLAWTGLMWTRPDGFIYFGAVARGFVLFNAGQTIARSRVGLLKVFLCAGAITTVLYSPWVLWAWHYYGSPIPHTITAKGYVFGVLTPHSGSRLINVLTFPIRMLLGDTAADGTFLPAYASALGGWHWTAMLYGKCLAYICAFYWCVPSARAAARAVSFAFLLSQYYLSDIACYPAPWYMPNCAILAIFVLAHAAQHGLDFAASLKGKDDLFCRRATAAIRGLGALVLSATLLLTLCAAYQLRIQQRLIEDSHRKQIGLWLRQNASSPSDSVFLEPLGYIGYFSQLKMLDWPGLCAPEVVAAEKKLHTSVSAELIKELRPDWLVLRWQQVARITQTHPPLLTEDYSTVKVFDVTERIAAYHWLPGREYLTDDQTFAVFKRNKASTTVQSGH
;
A
#
# COMPACT_ATOMS: atom_id res chain seq x y z
N MET A 1 6.90 7.96 -45.52
CA MET A 1 6.58 7.24 -44.27
C MET A 1 7.72 7.26 -43.23
N ASN A 2 8.51 8.30 -43.08
CA ASN A 2 9.73 8.29 -42.25
C ASN A 2 9.88 9.45 -41.25
N SER A 3 8.82 10.17 -40.86
CA SER A 3 8.94 11.38 -40.02
C SER A 3 8.28 11.32 -38.63
N LEU A 4 7.81 10.14 -38.15
CA LEU A 4 7.26 9.95 -36.82
C LEU A 4 8.01 8.88 -35.99
N ARG A 5 9.22 8.52 -36.40
CA ARG A 5 10.10 7.64 -35.63
C ARG A 5 10.69 8.46 -34.46
N GLY A 6 10.56 7.89 -33.25
CA GLY A 6 10.94 8.42 -31.97
C GLY A 6 12.13 9.36 -31.94
N PHE A 7 12.13 10.31 -31.02
CA PHE A 7 13.18 11.30 -30.83
C PHE A 7 14.57 10.63 -30.87
N PRO A 8 15.41 10.89 -31.89
CA PRO A 8 16.79 10.46 -31.86
C PRO A 8 17.57 11.43 -30.97
N PHE A 9 17.52 11.21 -29.67
CA PHE A 9 18.48 11.88 -28.80
C PHE A 9 19.86 11.30 -29.05
N ALA A 10 20.85 12.13 -29.31
CA ALA A 10 22.24 11.77 -29.24
C ALA A 10 22.57 11.12 -27.89
N SER A 11 23.55 10.24 -27.80
CA SER A 11 23.84 9.46 -26.57
C SER A 11 23.99 10.31 -25.30
N GLY A 12 24.41 11.55 -25.41
CA GLY A 12 24.49 12.50 -24.31
C GLY A 12 23.12 13.03 -23.85
N ALA A 13 22.20 13.33 -24.78
CA ALA A 13 20.84 13.81 -24.45
C ALA A 13 20.01 12.74 -23.75
N ASP A 14 20.26 11.48 -24.02
CA ASP A 14 19.66 10.33 -23.35
C ASP A 14 19.99 10.26 -21.87
N ARG A 15 21.26 10.46 -21.55
CA ARG A 15 21.74 10.44 -20.17
C ARG A 15 21.14 11.62 -19.38
N SER A 16 21.11 12.80 -19.98
CA SER A 16 20.53 13.99 -19.38
C SER A 16 19.03 13.83 -19.11
N ALA A 17 18.26 13.24 -20.04
CA ALA A 17 16.83 13.01 -19.85
C ALA A 17 16.53 12.03 -18.70
N ARG A 18 17.33 10.98 -18.52
CA ARG A 18 17.20 10.06 -17.38
C ARG A 18 17.44 10.78 -16.04
N TRP A 19 18.50 11.59 -15.98
CA TRP A 19 18.80 12.38 -14.78
C TRP A 19 17.72 13.43 -14.50
N LEU A 20 17.12 14.01 -15.52
CA LEU A 20 16.00 14.95 -15.35
C LEU A 20 14.77 14.25 -14.77
N VAL A 21 14.40 13.07 -15.30
CA VAL A 21 13.29 12.26 -14.77
C VAL A 21 13.57 11.85 -13.32
N TYR A 22 14.78 11.37 -13.04
CA TYR A 22 15.18 11.02 -11.68
C TYR A 22 15.06 12.21 -10.73
N ALA A 23 15.68 13.34 -11.08
CA ALA A 23 15.67 14.54 -10.25
C ALA A 23 14.26 15.10 -10.03
N ALA A 24 13.42 15.08 -11.08
CA ALA A 24 12.04 15.56 -10.98
C ALA A 24 11.20 14.71 -10.01
N VAL A 25 11.21 13.38 -10.16
CA VAL A 25 10.43 12.50 -9.28
C VAL A 25 10.99 12.51 -7.85
N PHE A 26 12.30 12.53 -7.68
CA PHE A 26 12.95 12.69 -6.39
C PHE A 26 12.52 13.99 -5.68
N ALA A 27 12.56 15.12 -6.40
CA ALA A 27 12.17 16.41 -5.87
C ALA A 27 10.67 16.47 -5.52
N ILE A 28 9.79 15.92 -6.38
CA ILE A 28 8.34 15.82 -6.10
C ILE A 28 8.10 15.02 -4.82
N ALA A 29 8.72 13.86 -4.69
CA ALA A 29 8.56 12.99 -3.53
C ALA A 29 9.03 13.69 -2.24
N LEU A 30 10.21 14.33 -2.24
CA LEU A 30 10.71 15.06 -1.06
C LEU A 30 9.89 16.31 -0.75
N SER A 31 9.42 17.05 -1.77
CA SER A 31 8.54 18.21 -1.55
C SER A 31 7.21 17.80 -0.94
N PHE A 32 6.66 16.65 -1.35
CA PHE A 32 5.45 16.08 -0.75
C PHE A 32 5.70 15.66 0.70
N ALA A 33 6.85 15.02 0.99
CA ALA A 33 7.25 14.63 2.35
C ALA A 33 7.41 15.85 3.28
N ASP A 34 8.07 16.91 2.81
CA ASP A 34 8.29 18.14 3.55
C ASP A 34 6.96 18.87 3.83
N TYR A 35 6.12 18.99 2.80
CA TYR A 35 4.84 19.68 2.93
C TYR A 35 3.88 18.97 3.88
N THR A 36 3.74 17.64 3.76
CA THR A 36 2.82 16.85 4.58
C THR A 36 3.37 16.59 5.97
N ASN A 37 4.67 16.38 6.07
CA ASN A 37 5.39 15.84 7.23
C ASN A 37 4.67 14.63 7.85
N HIS A 38 3.90 13.89 7.01
CA HIS A 38 3.05 12.79 7.45
C HIS A 38 3.85 11.51 7.64
N ALA A 39 3.50 10.73 8.64
CA ALA A 39 3.90 9.33 8.76
C ALA A 39 2.65 8.49 9.02
N TRP A 40 2.45 7.47 8.21
CA TRP A 40 1.34 6.54 8.41
C TRP A 40 1.47 5.80 9.74
N GLU A 41 0.37 5.40 10.30
CA GLU A 41 0.32 4.68 11.55
C GLU A 41 1.17 3.39 11.51
N ASP A 42 1.07 2.62 10.43
CA ASP A 42 1.83 1.38 10.22
C ASP A 42 3.35 1.59 10.25
N TYR A 43 3.85 2.80 9.94
CA TYR A 43 5.26 3.11 10.09
C TYR A 43 5.74 2.89 11.52
N TYR A 44 4.98 3.34 12.51
CA TYR A 44 5.37 3.19 13.91
C TYR A 44 5.23 1.76 14.43
N ILE A 45 4.40 0.92 13.78
CA ILE A 45 4.36 -0.52 14.05
C ILE A 45 5.70 -1.15 13.64
N THR A 46 6.12 -0.94 12.39
CA THR A 46 7.37 -1.48 11.86
C THR A 46 8.59 -0.83 12.48
N TYR A 47 8.55 0.48 12.72
CA TYR A 47 9.66 1.23 13.33
C TYR A 47 9.93 0.84 14.78
N ARG A 48 8.90 0.46 15.55
CA ARG A 48 9.11 -0.11 16.90
C ARG A 48 9.96 -1.38 16.85
N VAL A 49 9.69 -2.25 15.88
CA VAL A 49 10.51 -3.45 15.64
C VAL A 49 11.92 -3.07 15.19
N SER A 50 12.06 -2.09 14.31
CA SER A 50 13.36 -1.57 13.84
C SER A 50 14.20 -1.01 14.99
N LYS A 51 13.56 -0.24 15.87
CA LYS A 51 14.20 0.36 17.06
C LYS A 51 14.66 -0.72 18.04
N ASN A 52 13.81 -1.70 18.32
CA ASN A 52 14.16 -2.83 19.19
C ASN A 52 15.36 -3.61 18.64
N LEU A 53 15.41 -3.86 17.33
CA LEU A 53 16.58 -4.46 16.69
C LEU A 53 17.82 -3.58 16.87
N ALA A 54 17.71 -2.28 16.60
CA ALA A 54 18.82 -1.34 16.69
C ALA A 54 19.37 -1.16 18.12
N THR A 55 18.54 -1.42 19.14
CA THR A 55 18.93 -1.34 20.57
C THR A 55 19.28 -2.70 21.17
N GLY A 56 19.38 -3.77 20.38
CA GLY A 56 19.81 -5.10 20.82
C GLY A 56 18.72 -5.98 21.44
N HIS A 57 17.47 -5.55 21.42
CA HIS A 57 16.34 -6.34 21.95
C HIS A 57 15.80 -7.38 20.97
N GLY A 58 16.38 -7.46 19.75
CA GLY A 58 15.96 -8.39 18.70
C GLY A 58 14.87 -7.83 17.78
N LEU A 59 14.51 -8.62 16.80
CA LEU A 59 13.54 -8.23 15.77
C LEU A 59 12.10 -8.50 16.26
N VAL A 60 11.66 -7.76 17.27
CA VAL A 60 10.41 -7.98 18.00
C VAL A 60 9.65 -6.67 18.23
N TYR A 61 8.31 -6.73 18.31
CA TYR A 61 7.49 -5.58 18.65
C TYR A 61 7.48 -5.31 20.17
N THR A 62 7.20 -6.35 20.97
CA THR A 62 7.27 -6.33 22.42
C THR A 62 8.56 -7.00 22.87
N VAL A 63 9.35 -6.30 23.68
CA VAL A 63 10.63 -6.83 24.21
C VAL A 63 10.36 -8.12 25.00
N GLY A 64 11.11 -9.16 24.70
CA GLY A 64 10.95 -10.49 25.31
C GLY A 64 9.98 -11.43 24.60
N GLU A 65 9.17 -10.95 23.64
CA GLU A 65 8.19 -11.74 22.90
C GLU A 65 8.60 -11.91 21.43
N ARG A 66 8.87 -13.13 20.98
CA ARG A 66 9.27 -13.41 19.59
C ARG A 66 8.04 -13.57 18.69
N VAL A 67 7.39 -12.46 18.36
CA VAL A 67 6.24 -12.40 17.45
C VAL A 67 6.66 -11.78 16.12
N HIS A 68 6.33 -12.41 15.00
CA HIS A 68 6.59 -11.88 13.65
C HIS A 68 5.52 -10.82 13.30
N ALA A 69 5.61 -9.65 13.93
CA ALA A 69 4.62 -8.57 13.91
C ALA A 69 4.72 -7.63 12.69
N PHE A 70 5.35 -8.06 11.58
CA PHE A 70 5.48 -7.26 10.37
C PHE A 70 5.47 -8.15 9.12
N THR A 71 5.08 -7.59 7.98
CA THR A 71 5.03 -8.30 6.69
C THR A 71 6.20 -7.93 5.78
N SER A 72 6.83 -6.77 5.99
CA SER A 72 7.89 -6.24 5.14
C SER A 72 9.26 -6.30 5.82
N PRO A 73 10.13 -7.26 5.47
CA PRO A 73 11.50 -7.27 5.97
C PRO A 73 12.27 -5.98 5.63
N ILE A 74 12.15 -5.48 4.39
CA ILE A 74 12.85 -4.24 3.97
C ILE A 74 12.39 -3.05 4.81
N ASN A 75 11.09 -2.92 5.08
CA ASN A 75 10.52 -1.78 5.84
C ASN A 75 10.90 -1.79 7.33
N VAL A 76 11.43 -2.89 7.81
CA VAL A 76 11.97 -2.99 9.18
C VAL A 76 13.50 -2.88 9.19
N LEU A 77 14.18 -3.58 8.27
CA LEU A 77 15.64 -3.64 8.28
C LEU A 77 16.29 -2.31 7.86
N VAL A 78 15.73 -1.60 6.87
CA VAL A 78 16.27 -0.31 6.42
C VAL A 78 16.21 0.73 7.54
N PRO A 79 15.07 1.01 8.20
CA PRO A 79 15.03 1.92 9.34
C PRO A 79 15.87 1.45 10.53
N ALA A 80 16.02 0.13 10.76
CA ALA A 80 16.90 -0.38 11.81
C ALA A 80 18.37 -0.02 11.55
N VAL A 81 18.87 -0.23 10.31
CA VAL A 81 20.22 0.18 9.91
C VAL A 81 20.41 1.69 10.05
N LEU A 82 19.43 2.48 9.58
CA LEU A 82 19.48 3.93 9.71
C LEU A 82 19.51 4.38 11.19
N SER A 83 18.75 3.70 12.05
CA SER A 83 18.74 3.94 13.49
C SER A 83 20.11 3.62 14.12
N MET A 84 20.75 2.50 13.74
CA MET A 84 22.10 2.13 14.19
C MET A 84 23.15 3.16 13.73
N VAL A 85 23.12 3.55 12.46
CA VAL A 85 24.07 4.51 11.88
C VAL A 85 23.97 5.89 12.53
N THR A 86 22.75 6.31 12.90
CA THR A 86 22.51 7.58 13.60
C THR A 86 22.70 7.48 15.12
N GLY A 87 23.16 6.35 15.64
CA GLY A 87 23.34 6.12 17.07
C GLY A 87 22.04 6.19 17.88
N ASN A 88 20.90 5.95 17.27
CA ASN A 88 19.58 6.02 17.90
C ASN A 88 19.21 7.40 18.48
N THR A 89 19.84 8.47 18.01
CA THR A 89 19.74 9.81 18.62
C THR A 89 18.40 10.50 18.34
N SER A 90 17.78 10.24 17.17
CA SER A 90 16.53 10.92 16.77
C SER A 90 15.70 10.07 15.84
N ASP A 91 14.48 9.76 16.26
CA ASP A 91 13.49 9.05 15.44
C ASP A 91 13.04 9.85 14.22
N GLY A 92 12.97 11.19 14.37
CA GLY A 92 12.66 12.08 13.26
C GLY A 92 13.74 12.08 12.18
N LEU A 93 15.02 12.02 12.57
CA LEU A 93 16.15 11.90 11.64
C LEU A 93 16.07 10.58 10.87
N VAL A 94 15.81 9.46 11.57
CA VAL A 94 15.66 8.14 10.93
C VAL A 94 14.52 8.13 9.92
N LEU A 95 13.37 8.72 10.26
CA LEU A 95 12.23 8.87 9.32
C LEU A 95 12.63 9.68 8.09
N TRP A 96 13.34 10.80 8.26
CA TRP A 96 13.80 11.63 7.16
C TRP A 96 14.80 10.93 6.25
N LEU A 97 15.76 10.21 6.83
CA LEU A 97 16.70 9.40 6.05
C LEU A 97 15.97 8.28 5.28
N PHE A 98 14.97 7.65 5.90
CA PHE A 98 14.15 6.65 5.23
C PHE A 98 13.35 7.26 4.07
N ARG A 99 12.79 8.48 4.23
CA ARG A 99 12.13 9.23 3.16
C ARG A 99 13.08 9.51 1.98
N ILE A 100 14.32 9.91 2.27
CA ILE A 100 15.34 10.16 1.23
C ILE A 100 15.66 8.87 0.46
N VAL A 101 15.89 7.76 1.16
CA VAL A 101 16.13 6.45 0.53
C VAL A 101 14.93 6.04 -0.32
N SER A 102 13.71 6.15 0.21
CA SER A 102 12.49 5.80 -0.51
C SER A 102 12.26 6.68 -1.73
N ALA A 103 12.49 7.98 -1.64
CA ALA A 103 12.41 8.91 -2.78
C ALA A 103 13.43 8.57 -3.88
N ALA A 104 14.66 8.19 -3.49
CA ALA A 104 15.70 7.76 -4.43
C ALA A 104 15.30 6.47 -5.17
N VAL A 105 14.74 5.50 -4.44
CA VAL A 105 14.25 4.22 -5.01
C VAL A 105 13.05 4.48 -5.93
N LEU A 106 12.11 5.34 -5.54
CA LEU A 106 10.96 5.72 -6.38
C LEU A 106 11.41 6.41 -7.67
N ALA A 107 12.36 7.34 -7.57
CA ALA A 107 12.95 8.02 -8.72
C ALA A 107 13.66 7.04 -9.68
N ALA A 108 14.36 6.04 -9.15
CA ALA A 108 14.96 4.98 -9.95
C ALA A 108 13.89 4.13 -10.67
N ALA A 109 12.75 3.86 -10.03
CA ALA A 109 11.61 3.19 -10.69
C ALA A 109 11.06 4.02 -11.87
N ALA A 110 10.94 5.34 -11.70
CA ALA A 110 10.50 6.24 -12.77
C ALA A 110 11.47 6.24 -13.96
N VAL A 111 12.77 6.15 -13.72
CA VAL A 111 13.78 5.99 -14.79
C VAL A 111 13.58 4.68 -15.55
N LEU A 112 13.28 3.57 -14.87
CA LEU A 112 12.98 2.29 -15.55
C LEU A 112 11.72 2.41 -16.44
N LEU A 113 10.67 3.07 -15.97
CA LEU A 113 9.46 3.34 -16.76
C LEU A 113 9.76 4.25 -17.96
N PHE A 114 10.59 5.27 -17.79
CA PHE A 114 11.05 6.12 -18.87
C PHE A 114 11.84 5.33 -19.92
N GLU A 115 12.72 4.40 -19.51
CA GLU A 115 13.43 3.50 -20.43
C GLU A 115 12.48 2.58 -21.19
N ILE A 116 11.45 2.05 -20.52
CA ILE A 116 10.38 1.29 -21.18
C ILE A 116 9.70 2.15 -22.25
N ALA A 117 9.29 3.38 -21.92
CA ALA A 117 8.62 4.28 -22.86
C ALA A 117 9.47 4.55 -24.10
N ARG A 118 10.78 4.76 -23.92
CA ARG A 118 11.71 5.00 -25.01
C ARG A 118 11.98 3.79 -25.89
N LYS A 119 12.17 2.62 -25.29
CA LYS A 119 12.47 1.38 -26.01
C LYS A 119 11.26 0.79 -26.72
N ASN A 120 10.06 1.09 -26.24
CA ASN A 120 8.78 0.67 -26.83
C ASN A 120 8.15 1.76 -27.73
N PRO A 121 8.91 2.55 -28.45
CA PRO A 121 8.69 3.81 -29.14
C PRO A 121 7.35 4.48 -28.82
N LEU A 122 7.17 4.89 -27.57
CA LEU A 122 6.06 5.75 -27.18
C LEU A 122 6.37 7.19 -27.59
N THR A 123 5.38 7.89 -28.13
CA THR A 123 5.48 9.32 -28.42
C THR A 123 5.42 10.15 -27.13
N LEU A 124 5.64 11.46 -27.21
CA LEU A 124 5.79 12.31 -26.03
C LEU A 124 4.63 12.20 -25.03
N ILE A 125 3.39 12.25 -25.49
CA ILE A 125 2.22 12.23 -24.59
C ILE A 125 2.06 10.88 -23.89
N PRO A 126 2.09 9.70 -24.54
CA PRO A 126 2.11 8.42 -23.86
C PRO A 126 3.30 8.24 -22.90
N ALA A 127 4.48 8.72 -23.26
CA ALA A 127 5.64 8.70 -22.37
C ALA A 127 5.43 9.61 -21.13
N ALA A 128 4.86 10.81 -21.33
CA ALA A 128 4.49 11.72 -20.25
C ALA A 128 3.39 11.12 -19.35
N ILE A 129 2.41 10.41 -19.92
CA ILE A 129 1.41 9.68 -19.15
C ILE A 129 2.09 8.62 -18.26
N MET A 130 3.02 7.82 -18.82
CA MET A 130 3.70 6.77 -18.07
C MET A 130 4.49 7.33 -16.87
N VAL A 131 5.35 8.32 -17.11
CA VAL A 131 6.24 8.87 -16.09
C VAL A 131 5.51 9.87 -15.20
N GLY A 132 4.64 10.71 -15.80
CA GLY A 132 3.90 11.75 -15.09
C GLY A 132 2.86 11.18 -14.12
N LEU A 133 2.04 10.21 -14.56
CA LEU A 133 1.10 9.57 -13.63
C LEU A 133 1.83 8.85 -12.50
N PHE A 134 2.92 8.14 -12.82
CA PHE A 134 3.71 7.46 -11.80
C PHE A 134 4.29 8.41 -10.75
N GLY A 135 4.86 9.53 -11.18
CA GLY A 135 5.46 10.52 -10.28
C GLY A 135 4.46 11.46 -9.59
N LEU A 136 3.20 11.50 -10.06
CA LEU A 136 2.15 12.37 -9.54
C LEU A 136 0.99 11.62 -8.88
N ASP A 137 0.92 10.27 -8.96
CA ASP A 137 -0.16 9.54 -8.30
C ASP A 137 -0.07 9.67 -6.78
N ALA A 138 -1.16 10.15 -6.17
CA ALA A 138 -1.22 10.48 -4.76
C ALA A 138 -0.79 9.33 -3.84
N LYS A 139 -1.23 8.08 -4.14
CA LYS A 139 -0.90 6.92 -3.30
C LYS A 139 0.49 6.38 -3.56
N ILE A 140 0.95 6.39 -4.82
CA ILE A 140 2.33 5.99 -5.14
C ILE A 140 3.30 6.90 -4.38
N VAL A 141 3.11 8.22 -4.43
CA VAL A 141 3.98 9.18 -3.73
C VAL A 141 3.83 9.04 -2.23
N ASP A 142 2.60 9.13 -1.71
CA ASP A 142 2.29 9.12 -0.27
C ASP A 142 2.85 7.87 0.43
N PHE A 143 2.44 6.69 -0.01
CA PHE A 143 2.90 5.44 0.62
C PHE A 143 4.38 5.14 0.36
N SER A 144 5.01 5.75 -0.64
CA SER A 144 6.46 5.60 -0.84
C SER A 144 7.29 6.33 0.20
N ILE A 145 6.85 7.53 0.65
CA ILE A 145 7.70 8.41 1.46
C ILE A 145 7.22 8.60 2.90
N ASN A 146 5.99 8.23 3.20
CA ASN A 146 5.40 8.42 4.52
C ASN A 146 5.49 7.15 5.40
N GLY A 147 6.57 6.38 5.23
CA GLY A 147 6.95 5.30 6.14
C GLY A 147 6.57 3.89 5.71
N GLN A 148 6.00 3.73 4.49
CA GLN A 148 5.64 2.41 3.95
C GLN A 148 6.69 1.89 2.95
N GLU A 149 6.59 0.60 2.60
CA GLU A 149 7.51 -0.09 1.69
C GLU A 149 7.23 0.14 0.20
N THR A 150 6.26 0.97 -0.15
CA THR A 150 5.74 1.12 -1.51
C THR A 150 6.81 1.51 -2.53
N ALA A 151 7.77 2.36 -2.19
CA ALA A 151 8.85 2.74 -3.12
C ALA A 151 9.63 1.51 -3.63
N PHE A 152 9.92 0.57 -2.75
CA PHE A 152 10.62 -0.67 -3.10
C PHE A 152 9.74 -1.58 -3.97
N MET A 153 8.44 -1.71 -3.64
CA MET A 153 7.49 -2.44 -4.50
C MET A 153 7.44 -1.84 -5.91
N MET A 154 7.34 -0.51 -6.02
CA MET A 154 7.33 0.20 -7.30
C MET A 154 8.60 -0.04 -8.11
N PHE A 155 9.77 -0.01 -7.46
CA PHE A 155 11.04 -0.27 -8.12
C PHE A 155 11.11 -1.69 -8.66
N PHE A 156 10.77 -2.69 -7.89
CA PHE A 156 10.86 -4.08 -8.32
C PHE A 156 9.77 -4.46 -9.34
N LEU A 157 8.58 -3.86 -9.28
CA LEU A 157 7.56 -4.00 -10.32
C LEU A 157 8.01 -3.31 -11.63
N ALA A 158 8.56 -2.09 -11.54
CA ALA A 158 9.13 -1.40 -12.71
C ALA A 158 10.28 -2.21 -13.33
N LEU A 159 11.15 -2.82 -12.50
CA LEU A 159 12.24 -3.67 -12.98
C LEU A 159 11.71 -4.96 -13.64
N THR A 160 10.63 -5.55 -13.11
CA THR A 160 9.94 -6.68 -13.74
C THR A 160 9.39 -6.30 -15.13
N LEU A 161 8.66 -5.20 -15.24
CA LEU A 161 8.13 -4.70 -16.51
C LEU A 161 9.25 -4.33 -17.48
N HIS A 162 10.31 -3.70 -16.99
CA HIS A 162 11.49 -3.35 -17.80
C HIS A 162 12.17 -4.62 -18.34
N ALA A 163 12.43 -5.61 -17.51
CA ALA A 163 13.08 -6.85 -17.92
C ALA A 163 12.28 -7.62 -19.00
N LEU A 164 10.92 -7.53 -18.92
CA LEU A 164 10.01 -8.17 -19.87
C LEU A 164 9.85 -7.40 -21.18
N THR A 165 9.99 -6.08 -21.18
CA THR A 165 9.73 -5.23 -22.37
C THR A 165 11.00 -4.69 -23.02
N VAL A 166 12.12 -4.72 -22.30
CA VAL A 166 13.46 -4.33 -22.77
C VAL A 166 14.43 -5.49 -22.52
N PRO A 167 14.31 -6.59 -23.29
CA PRO A 167 15.08 -7.80 -23.05
C PRO A 167 16.58 -7.60 -23.26
N SER A 168 17.37 -8.33 -22.50
CA SER A 168 18.83 -8.35 -22.55
C SER A 168 19.36 -9.74 -22.19
N ARG A 169 20.64 -9.99 -22.36
CA ARG A 169 21.29 -11.23 -21.90
C ARG A 169 21.08 -11.49 -20.39
N TRP A 170 20.78 -10.46 -19.62
CA TRP A 170 20.55 -10.51 -18.18
C TRP A 170 19.08 -10.60 -17.79
N THR A 171 18.15 -10.83 -18.74
CA THR A 171 16.69 -10.82 -18.47
C THR A 171 16.31 -11.78 -17.34
N VAL A 172 16.81 -13.02 -17.34
CA VAL A 172 16.53 -14.01 -16.29
C VAL A 172 17.00 -13.52 -14.92
N LEU A 173 18.24 -13.00 -14.85
CA LEU A 173 18.80 -12.49 -13.60
C LEU A 173 18.02 -11.25 -13.12
N LYS A 174 17.69 -10.31 -14.00
CA LYS A 174 16.88 -9.13 -13.66
C LYS A 174 15.51 -9.53 -13.11
N LEU A 175 14.83 -10.50 -13.73
CA LEU A 175 13.56 -11.02 -13.23
C LEU A 175 13.72 -11.71 -11.89
N GLY A 176 14.72 -12.57 -11.72
CA GLY A 176 14.98 -13.24 -10.44
C GLY A 176 15.25 -12.24 -9.30
N LEU A 177 16.08 -11.22 -9.54
CA LEU A 177 16.36 -10.17 -8.56
C LEU A 177 15.14 -9.30 -8.29
N ALA A 178 14.36 -8.95 -9.33
CA ALA A 178 13.13 -8.18 -9.16
C ALA A 178 12.09 -8.93 -8.32
N TRP A 179 11.87 -10.21 -8.60
CA TRP A 179 10.92 -11.05 -7.87
C TRP A 179 11.41 -11.33 -6.44
N THR A 180 12.71 -11.52 -6.24
CA THR A 180 13.30 -11.59 -4.90
C THR A 180 13.03 -10.31 -4.12
N GLY A 181 13.29 -9.16 -4.73
CA GLY A 181 13.03 -7.87 -4.10
C GLY A 181 11.55 -7.66 -3.76
N LEU A 182 10.62 -8.09 -4.64
CA LEU A 182 9.19 -8.07 -4.32
C LEU A 182 8.87 -8.91 -3.09
N MET A 183 9.42 -10.12 -2.99
CA MET A 183 9.22 -11.01 -1.83
C MET A 183 9.83 -10.45 -0.54
N TRP A 184 11.01 -9.82 -0.60
CA TRP A 184 11.61 -9.13 0.54
C TRP A 184 10.85 -7.87 0.95
N THR A 185 10.17 -7.24 -0.01
CA THR A 185 9.30 -6.10 0.27
C THR A 185 7.98 -6.55 0.89
N ARG A 186 7.32 -7.56 0.29
CA ARG A 186 6.05 -8.09 0.80
C ARG A 186 5.84 -9.54 0.36
N PRO A 187 5.36 -10.42 1.24
CA PRO A 187 5.09 -11.82 0.88
C PRO A 187 4.10 -11.98 -0.27
N ASP A 188 3.11 -11.08 -0.39
CA ASP A 188 2.10 -11.09 -1.47
C ASP A 188 2.64 -10.58 -2.82
N GLY A 189 3.91 -10.17 -2.88
CA GLY A 189 4.59 -9.78 -4.13
C GLY A 189 4.50 -10.82 -5.24
N PHE A 190 4.48 -12.13 -4.88
CA PHE A 190 4.36 -13.22 -5.87
C PHE A 190 3.06 -13.16 -6.68
N ILE A 191 2.01 -12.56 -6.17
CA ILE A 191 0.71 -12.43 -6.85
C ILE A 191 0.85 -11.51 -8.06
N TYR A 192 1.51 -10.38 -7.89
CA TYR A 192 1.68 -9.38 -8.95
C TYR A 192 2.62 -9.88 -10.06
N PHE A 193 3.79 -10.43 -9.71
CA PHE A 193 4.66 -10.96 -10.75
C PHE A 193 4.09 -12.24 -11.39
N GLY A 194 3.36 -13.06 -10.64
CA GLY A 194 2.65 -14.22 -11.16
C GLY A 194 1.51 -13.83 -12.12
N ALA A 195 0.77 -12.76 -11.82
CA ALA A 195 -0.25 -12.23 -12.71
C ALA A 195 0.37 -11.70 -14.02
N VAL A 196 1.47 -10.95 -13.93
CA VAL A 196 2.21 -10.45 -15.10
C VAL A 196 2.77 -11.62 -15.93
N ALA A 197 3.40 -12.61 -15.31
CA ALA A 197 3.93 -13.78 -16.00
C ALA A 197 2.82 -14.55 -16.74
N ARG A 198 1.67 -14.78 -16.10
CA ARG A 198 0.49 -15.40 -16.74
C ARG A 198 0.01 -14.61 -17.95
N GLY A 199 -0.10 -13.30 -17.83
CA GLY A 199 -0.50 -12.42 -18.95
C GLY A 199 0.49 -12.55 -20.11
N PHE A 200 1.79 -12.53 -19.85
CA PHE A 200 2.81 -12.64 -20.89
C PHE A 200 2.76 -14.01 -21.61
N VAL A 201 2.52 -15.10 -20.89
CA VAL A 201 2.35 -16.42 -21.51
C VAL A 201 1.05 -16.48 -22.33
N LEU A 202 -0.07 -16.00 -21.76
CA LEU A 202 -1.40 -16.06 -22.41
C LEU A 202 -1.40 -15.29 -23.74
N PHE A 203 -0.90 -14.06 -23.76
CA PHE A 203 -0.89 -13.20 -24.95
C PHE A 203 0.37 -13.37 -25.81
N ASN A 204 1.25 -14.33 -25.48
CA ASN A 204 2.50 -14.56 -26.17
C ASN A 204 3.36 -13.27 -26.32
N ALA A 205 3.38 -12.47 -25.24
CA ALA A 205 3.98 -11.12 -25.25
C ALA A 205 5.52 -11.13 -25.12
N GLY A 206 6.11 -12.29 -24.84
CA GLY A 206 7.56 -12.45 -24.61
C GLY A 206 8.35 -12.94 -25.82
N GLN A 207 7.89 -12.76 -27.06
CA GLN A 207 8.58 -13.25 -28.29
C GLN A 207 9.99 -12.72 -28.45
N THR A 208 10.28 -11.53 -27.93
CA THR A 208 11.62 -10.94 -27.91
C THR A 208 12.56 -11.58 -26.89
N ILE A 209 12.00 -12.27 -25.89
CA ILE A 209 12.73 -12.97 -24.81
C ILE A 209 12.91 -14.44 -25.19
N ALA A 210 11.84 -15.07 -25.67
CA ALA A 210 11.83 -16.47 -26.07
C ALA A 210 10.85 -16.67 -27.24
N ARG A 211 11.27 -17.46 -28.23
CA ARG A 211 10.51 -17.69 -29.47
C ARG A 211 9.19 -18.45 -29.27
N SER A 212 9.01 -19.10 -28.11
CA SER A 212 7.83 -19.91 -27.81
C SER A 212 7.34 -19.68 -26.39
N ARG A 213 6.06 -19.98 -26.12
CA ARG A 213 5.47 -19.96 -24.77
C ARG A 213 6.22 -20.87 -23.80
N VAL A 214 6.65 -22.05 -24.27
CA VAL A 214 7.44 -22.99 -23.45
C VAL A 214 8.82 -22.41 -23.11
N GLY A 215 9.48 -21.74 -24.07
CA GLY A 215 10.72 -21.03 -23.81
C GLY A 215 10.55 -19.90 -22.79
N LEU A 216 9.46 -19.13 -22.89
CA LEU A 216 9.14 -18.08 -21.93
C LEU A 216 8.86 -18.66 -20.54
N LEU A 217 8.14 -19.78 -20.45
CA LEU A 217 7.91 -20.46 -19.18
C LEU A 217 9.22 -20.92 -18.54
N LYS A 218 10.17 -21.44 -19.31
CA LYS A 218 11.53 -21.78 -18.81
C LYS A 218 12.24 -20.55 -18.23
N VAL A 219 12.16 -19.40 -18.88
CA VAL A 219 12.71 -18.12 -18.35
C VAL A 219 12.09 -17.79 -17.00
N PHE A 220 10.78 -17.91 -16.86
CA PHE A 220 10.09 -17.66 -15.58
C PHE A 220 10.43 -18.67 -14.50
N LEU A 221 10.57 -19.96 -14.85
CA LEU A 221 10.99 -20.98 -13.90
C LEU A 221 12.43 -20.75 -13.41
N CYS A 222 13.36 -20.37 -14.31
CA CYS A 222 14.73 -20.02 -13.90
C CYS A 222 14.75 -18.76 -13.01
N ALA A 223 13.96 -17.72 -13.34
CA ALA A 223 13.83 -16.53 -12.49
C ALA A 223 13.22 -16.89 -11.12
N GLY A 224 12.20 -17.74 -11.10
CA GLY A 224 11.59 -18.26 -9.86
C GLY A 224 12.57 -19.07 -9.01
N ALA A 225 13.43 -19.89 -9.63
CA ALA A 225 14.48 -20.61 -8.91
C ALA A 225 15.48 -19.66 -8.23
N ILE A 226 15.91 -18.58 -8.93
CA ILE A 226 16.75 -17.53 -8.33
C ILE A 226 16.03 -16.90 -7.15
N THR A 227 14.75 -16.55 -7.32
CA THR A 227 13.93 -15.97 -6.25
C THR A 227 13.85 -16.90 -5.04
N THR A 228 13.60 -18.18 -5.25
CA THR A 228 13.52 -19.18 -4.18
C THR A 228 14.84 -19.26 -3.41
N VAL A 229 15.97 -19.35 -4.12
CA VAL A 229 17.30 -19.43 -3.49
C VAL A 229 17.61 -18.17 -2.67
N LEU A 230 17.30 -16.98 -3.20
CA LEU A 230 17.64 -15.71 -2.53
C LEU A 230 16.65 -15.32 -1.42
N TYR A 231 15.43 -15.86 -1.43
CA TYR A 231 14.42 -15.58 -0.40
C TYR A 231 14.36 -16.64 0.69
N SER A 232 14.73 -17.90 0.39
CA SER A 232 14.69 -19.00 1.37
C SER A 232 15.51 -18.74 2.64
N PRO A 233 16.68 -18.06 2.64
CA PRO A 233 17.39 -17.77 3.89
C PRO A 233 16.56 -16.95 4.88
N TRP A 234 15.77 -15.98 4.39
CA TRP A 234 14.84 -15.23 5.22
C TRP A 234 13.75 -16.11 5.81
N VAL A 235 13.12 -16.94 4.98
CA VAL A 235 12.04 -17.84 5.40
C VAL A 235 12.52 -18.84 6.47
N LEU A 236 13.68 -19.45 6.24
CA LEU A 236 14.29 -20.42 7.17
C LEU A 236 14.69 -19.74 8.49
N TRP A 237 15.29 -18.54 8.41
CA TRP A 237 15.63 -17.77 9.60
C TRP A 237 14.37 -17.35 10.38
N ALA A 238 13.33 -16.84 9.71
CA ALA A 238 12.08 -16.46 10.34
C ALA A 238 11.41 -17.65 11.02
N TRP A 239 11.42 -18.80 10.35
CA TRP A 239 10.90 -20.05 10.94
C TRP A 239 11.65 -20.45 12.20
N HIS A 240 12.98 -20.42 12.16
CA HIS A 240 13.80 -20.74 13.33
C HIS A 240 13.59 -19.73 14.47
N TYR A 241 13.53 -18.42 14.15
CA TYR A 241 13.48 -17.35 15.14
C TYR A 241 12.11 -17.17 15.77
N TYR A 242 11.02 -17.21 14.95
CA TYR A 242 9.64 -17.00 15.40
C TYR A 242 8.83 -18.30 15.58
N GLY A 243 9.34 -19.44 15.17
CA GLY A 243 8.60 -20.70 15.15
C GLY A 243 7.62 -20.85 13.99
N SER A 244 7.51 -19.87 13.10
CA SER A 244 6.64 -19.87 11.92
C SER A 244 7.29 -19.13 10.76
N PRO A 245 7.24 -19.64 9.53
CA PRO A 245 7.70 -18.94 8.34
C PRO A 245 6.72 -17.84 7.88
N ILE A 246 5.47 -17.89 8.36
CA ILE A 246 4.40 -16.98 8.00
C ILE A 246 4.33 -15.87 9.06
N PRO A 247 4.35 -14.57 8.65
CA PRO A 247 4.13 -13.48 9.58
C PRO A 247 2.82 -13.61 10.36
N HIS A 248 2.88 -13.35 11.66
CA HIS A 248 1.73 -13.42 12.55
C HIS A 248 0.60 -12.46 12.12
N THR A 249 0.98 -11.30 11.58
CA THR A 249 0.04 -10.32 11.01
C THR A 249 -0.85 -10.90 9.90
N ILE A 250 -0.35 -11.86 9.11
CA ILE A 250 -1.15 -12.55 8.08
C ILE A 250 -2.15 -13.49 8.75
N THR A 251 -1.73 -14.21 9.78
CA THR A 251 -2.60 -15.11 10.56
C THR A 251 -3.73 -14.35 11.23
N ALA A 252 -3.42 -13.21 11.88
CA ALA A 252 -4.39 -12.35 12.53
C ALA A 252 -5.43 -11.80 11.54
N LYS A 253 -4.97 -11.20 10.44
CA LYS A 253 -5.87 -10.71 9.39
C LYS A 253 -6.70 -11.81 8.75
N GLY A 254 -6.11 -12.98 8.56
CA GLY A 254 -6.81 -14.15 7.99
C GLY A 254 -7.99 -14.60 8.82
N TYR A 255 -7.88 -14.53 10.13
CA TYR A 255 -8.96 -14.89 11.05
C TYR A 255 -10.08 -13.84 11.05
N VAL A 256 -9.74 -12.57 11.26
CA VAL A 256 -10.72 -11.49 11.43
C VAL A 256 -11.44 -11.13 10.13
N PHE A 257 -10.70 -11.02 9.03
CA PHE A 257 -11.26 -10.56 7.75
C PHE A 257 -11.65 -11.71 6.82
N GLY A 258 -11.54 -12.97 7.26
CA GLY A 258 -11.92 -14.12 6.45
C GLY A 258 -11.10 -14.26 5.17
N VAL A 259 -9.83 -13.87 5.20
CA VAL A 259 -8.92 -14.02 4.05
C VAL A 259 -8.98 -15.46 3.56
N LEU A 260 -9.24 -15.66 2.28
CA LEU A 260 -9.48 -16.93 1.61
C LEU A 260 -10.88 -17.54 1.80
N THR A 261 -11.79 -16.94 2.57
CA THR A 261 -13.20 -17.35 2.55
C THR A 261 -13.91 -16.64 1.40
N PRO A 262 -14.58 -17.34 0.48
CA PRO A 262 -15.28 -16.68 -0.61
C PRO A 262 -16.42 -15.82 -0.06
N HIS A 263 -16.55 -14.58 -0.56
CA HIS A 263 -17.81 -13.86 -0.49
C HIS A 263 -18.88 -14.78 -1.08
N SER A 264 -19.91 -15.10 -0.35
CA SER A 264 -21.04 -15.99 -0.65
C SER A 264 -21.02 -16.66 -2.03
N GLY A 265 -20.93 -17.98 -2.10
CA GLY A 265 -21.10 -18.75 -3.32
C GLY A 265 -19.86 -19.51 -3.82
N SER A 266 -20.02 -20.15 -4.96
CA SER A 266 -18.95 -20.89 -5.63
C SER A 266 -17.83 -19.94 -6.10
N ARG A 267 -16.56 -20.29 -5.86
CA ARG A 267 -15.40 -19.54 -6.39
C ARG A 267 -15.49 -19.27 -7.89
N LEU A 268 -16.05 -20.21 -8.65
CA LEU A 268 -16.24 -20.06 -10.07
C LEU A 268 -17.23 -18.93 -10.39
N ILE A 269 -18.32 -18.82 -9.66
CA ILE A 269 -19.30 -17.75 -9.82
C ILE A 269 -18.66 -16.40 -9.53
N ASN A 270 -17.87 -16.29 -8.45
CA ASN A 270 -17.18 -15.06 -8.10
C ASN A 270 -16.19 -14.61 -9.19
N VAL A 271 -15.44 -15.54 -9.78
CA VAL A 271 -14.54 -15.24 -10.91
C VAL A 271 -15.34 -14.77 -12.13
N LEU A 272 -16.40 -15.46 -12.49
CA LEU A 272 -17.21 -15.14 -13.68
C LEU A 272 -17.99 -13.82 -13.53
N THR A 273 -18.45 -13.51 -12.34
CA THR A 273 -19.21 -12.28 -12.05
C THR A 273 -18.31 -11.09 -11.74
N PHE A 274 -17.02 -11.30 -11.48
CA PHE A 274 -16.09 -10.24 -11.10
C PHE A 274 -16.07 -9.03 -12.05
N PRO A 275 -16.04 -9.19 -13.39
CA PRO A 275 -16.09 -8.05 -14.30
C PRO A 275 -17.39 -7.24 -14.16
N ILE A 276 -18.52 -7.89 -13.90
CA ILE A 276 -19.82 -7.23 -13.70
C ILE A 276 -19.83 -6.49 -12.36
N ARG A 277 -19.38 -7.13 -11.29
CA ARG A 277 -19.26 -6.48 -9.96
C ARG A 277 -18.32 -5.28 -9.99
N MET A 278 -17.23 -5.38 -10.73
CA MET A 278 -16.34 -4.24 -10.98
C MET A 278 -17.08 -3.07 -11.63
N LEU A 279 -17.94 -3.32 -12.65
CA LEU A 279 -18.77 -2.28 -13.28
C LEU A 279 -19.78 -1.68 -12.29
N LEU A 280 -20.29 -2.45 -11.35
CA LEU A 280 -21.22 -1.99 -10.32
C LEU A 280 -20.55 -1.25 -9.16
N GLY A 281 -19.21 -1.21 -9.12
CA GLY A 281 -18.45 -0.54 -8.04
C GLY A 281 -18.28 -1.37 -6.76
N ASP A 282 -18.48 -2.68 -6.84
CA ASP A 282 -18.33 -3.62 -5.72
C ASP A 282 -16.94 -4.29 -5.74
N THR A 283 -15.90 -3.49 -5.98
CA THR A 283 -14.53 -3.99 -6.03
C THR A 283 -13.51 -2.93 -5.60
N ALA A 284 -12.28 -3.36 -5.32
CA ALA A 284 -11.17 -2.49 -4.99
C ALA A 284 -10.70 -1.59 -6.15
N ALA A 285 -11.12 -1.90 -7.39
CA ALA A 285 -10.61 -1.24 -8.59
C ALA A 285 -10.85 0.27 -8.60
N ASP A 286 -12.01 0.72 -8.10
CA ASP A 286 -12.39 2.12 -8.05
C ASP A 286 -11.40 2.97 -7.24
N GLY A 287 -10.75 2.36 -6.25
CA GLY A 287 -9.72 3.00 -5.43
C GLY A 287 -8.36 3.17 -6.10
N THR A 288 -8.09 2.56 -7.28
CA THR A 288 -6.74 2.50 -7.85
C THR A 288 -6.10 3.88 -8.05
N PHE A 289 -6.83 4.84 -8.61
CA PHE A 289 -6.34 6.19 -8.91
C PHE A 289 -6.87 7.27 -7.96
N LEU A 290 -7.44 6.88 -6.83
CA LEU A 290 -7.99 7.81 -5.84
C LEU A 290 -7.02 7.95 -4.65
N PRO A 291 -7.06 9.05 -3.90
CA PRO A 291 -6.35 9.17 -2.64
C PRO A 291 -6.70 8.04 -1.65
N ALA A 292 -5.90 7.87 -0.61
CA ALA A 292 -6.12 6.85 0.40
C ALA A 292 -7.52 6.98 1.03
N TYR A 293 -8.18 5.84 1.25
CA TYR A 293 -9.51 5.70 1.85
C TYR A 293 -10.68 6.40 1.13
N ALA A 294 -10.45 7.05 -0.03
CA ALA A 294 -11.51 7.76 -0.76
C ALA A 294 -12.70 6.87 -1.14
N SER A 295 -12.44 5.63 -1.55
CA SER A 295 -13.49 4.66 -1.91
C SER A 295 -14.15 3.99 -0.70
N ALA A 296 -13.45 3.87 0.43
CA ALA A 296 -13.95 3.16 1.61
C ALA A 296 -14.71 4.09 2.57
N LEU A 297 -14.21 5.30 2.80
CA LEU A 297 -14.78 6.24 3.78
C LEU A 297 -15.50 7.42 3.14
N GLY A 298 -15.24 7.69 1.84
CA GLY A 298 -15.87 8.80 1.13
C GLY A 298 -15.21 10.16 1.38
N GLY A 299 -16.04 11.22 1.37
CA GLY A 299 -15.57 12.59 1.57
C GLY A 299 -14.89 13.23 0.38
N TRP A 300 -14.88 12.56 -0.76
CA TRP A 300 -14.38 13.07 -2.03
C TRP A 300 -15.52 13.36 -3.00
N HIS A 301 -15.36 14.40 -3.81
CA HIS A 301 -16.39 14.78 -4.78
C HIS A 301 -16.62 13.66 -5.82
N TRP A 302 -17.87 13.45 -6.25
CA TRP A 302 -18.26 12.39 -7.18
C TRP A 302 -17.46 12.39 -8.49
N THR A 303 -16.99 13.55 -8.96
CA THR A 303 -16.14 13.65 -10.17
C THR A 303 -14.79 12.95 -10.00
N ALA A 304 -14.20 13.00 -8.79
CA ALA A 304 -12.99 12.26 -8.49
C ALA A 304 -13.26 10.74 -8.53
N MET A 305 -14.40 10.30 -7.95
CA MET A 305 -14.80 8.91 -7.99
C MET A 305 -15.00 8.42 -9.43
N LEU A 306 -15.68 9.21 -10.26
CA LEU A 306 -15.88 8.89 -11.68
C LEU A 306 -14.55 8.82 -12.44
N TYR A 307 -13.63 9.76 -12.17
CA TYR A 307 -12.29 9.76 -12.75
C TYR A 307 -11.53 8.46 -12.45
N GLY A 308 -11.43 8.07 -11.17
CA GLY A 308 -10.75 6.85 -10.76
C GLY A 308 -11.37 5.60 -11.39
N LYS A 309 -12.69 5.54 -11.40
CA LYS A 309 -13.48 4.44 -11.97
C LYS A 309 -13.25 4.28 -13.48
N CYS A 310 -13.35 5.36 -14.25
CA CYS A 310 -13.12 5.33 -15.69
C CYS A 310 -11.70 4.84 -16.04
N LEU A 311 -10.68 5.34 -15.37
CA LEU A 311 -9.30 4.89 -15.62
C LEU A 311 -9.11 3.41 -15.27
N ALA A 312 -9.62 2.96 -14.13
CA ALA A 312 -9.52 1.57 -13.72
C ALA A 312 -10.20 0.62 -14.73
N TYR A 313 -11.36 0.99 -15.26
CA TYR A 313 -12.10 0.16 -16.22
C TYR A 313 -11.40 0.08 -17.57
N ILE A 314 -10.88 1.19 -18.09
CA ILE A 314 -10.05 1.17 -19.29
C ILE A 314 -8.90 0.17 -19.10
N CYS A 315 -8.20 0.23 -17.97
CA CYS A 315 -7.08 -0.65 -17.70
C CYS A 315 -7.50 -2.12 -17.57
N ALA A 316 -8.62 -2.41 -16.90
CA ALA A 316 -9.07 -3.77 -16.64
C ALA A 316 -9.58 -4.50 -17.91
N PHE A 317 -10.10 -3.77 -18.90
CA PHE A 317 -10.70 -4.37 -20.10
C PHE A 317 -9.86 -4.18 -21.37
N TYR A 318 -8.74 -3.45 -21.30
CA TYR A 318 -7.91 -3.20 -22.49
C TYR A 318 -7.34 -4.48 -23.11
N TRP A 319 -7.18 -5.57 -22.36
CA TRP A 319 -6.75 -6.87 -22.91
C TRP A 319 -7.71 -7.44 -23.96
N CYS A 320 -8.96 -7.01 -23.98
CA CYS A 320 -9.96 -7.40 -24.98
C CYS A 320 -9.74 -6.76 -26.35
N VAL A 321 -8.86 -5.77 -26.48
CA VAL A 321 -8.58 -5.07 -27.75
C VAL A 321 -7.58 -5.89 -28.60
N PRO A 322 -8.01 -6.57 -29.67
CA PRO A 322 -7.15 -7.50 -30.42
C PRO A 322 -5.96 -6.83 -31.12
N SER A 323 -6.14 -5.58 -31.58
CA SER A 323 -5.13 -4.78 -32.28
C SER A 323 -4.10 -4.17 -31.33
N ALA A 324 -4.30 -4.24 -30.01
CA ALA A 324 -3.38 -3.70 -29.03
C ALA A 324 -2.10 -4.56 -28.92
N ARG A 325 -1.02 -3.93 -28.52
CA ARG A 325 0.28 -4.61 -28.30
C ARG A 325 0.13 -5.73 -27.26
N ALA A 326 0.70 -6.90 -27.56
CA ALA A 326 0.60 -8.08 -26.70
C ALA A 326 1.05 -7.81 -25.24
N ALA A 327 2.13 -7.04 -25.04
CA ALA A 327 2.59 -6.67 -23.70
C ALA A 327 1.57 -5.82 -22.93
N ALA A 328 0.90 -4.87 -23.59
CA ALA A 328 -0.13 -4.05 -22.96
C ALA A 328 -1.37 -4.88 -22.60
N ARG A 329 -1.78 -5.82 -23.47
CA ARG A 329 -2.85 -6.78 -23.17
C ARG A 329 -2.49 -7.68 -21.98
N ALA A 330 -1.24 -8.16 -21.95
CA ALA A 330 -0.73 -8.99 -20.86
C ALA A 330 -0.78 -8.26 -19.50
N VAL A 331 -0.33 -7.00 -19.47
CA VAL A 331 -0.33 -6.18 -18.24
C VAL A 331 -1.75 -5.77 -17.84
N SER A 332 -2.64 -5.48 -18.80
CA SER A 332 -4.07 -5.25 -18.53
C SER A 332 -4.73 -6.46 -17.87
N PHE A 333 -4.47 -7.66 -18.38
CA PHE A 333 -4.96 -8.89 -17.77
C PHE A 333 -4.36 -9.12 -16.38
N ALA A 334 -3.07 -8.80 -16.20
CA ALA A 334 -2.44 -8.85 -14.88
C ALA A 334 -3.07 -7.86 -13.89
N PHE A 335 -3.43 -6.66 -14.34
CA PHE A 335 -4.19 -5.70 -13.53
C PHE A 335 -5.54 -6.27 -13.10
N LEU A 336 -6.31 -6.86 -14.01
CA LEU A 336 -7.59 -7.51 -13.70
C LEU A 336 -7.44 -8.63 -12.66
N LEU A 337 -6.43 -9.49 -12.82
CA LEU A 337 -6.14 -10.55 -11.84
C LEU A 337 -5.73 -10.00 -10.48
N SER A 338 -4.96 -8.91 -10.44
CA SER A 338 -4.55 -8.25 -9.20
C SER A 338 -5.74 -7.62 -8.48
N GLN A 339 -6.69 -7.04 -9.23
CA GLN A 339 -7.93 -6.50 -8.66
C GLN A 339 -8.83 -7.62 -8.11
N TYR A 340 -8.93 -8.73 -8.82
CA TYR A 340 -9.64 -9.91 -8.33
C TYR A 340 -9.04 -10.44 -7.01
N TYR A 341 -7.70 -10.51 -6.94
CA TYR A 341 -7.03 -10.89 -5.71
C TYR A 341 -7.39 -9.98 -4.53
N LEU A 342 -7.29 -8.66 -4.73
CA LEU A 342 -7.54 -7.68 -3.67
C LEU A 342 -9.00 -7.67 -3.21
N SER A 343 -9.94 -7.85 -4.14
CA SER A 343 -11.37 -7.76 -3.85
C SER A 343 -11.94 -9.05 -3.24
N ASP A 344 -11.53 -10.23 -3.76
CA ASP A 344 -12.19 -11.50 -3.46
C ASP A 344 -11.33 -12.48 -2.65
N ILE A 345 -10.01 -12.34 -2.69
CA ILE A 345 -9.11 -13.28 -2.00
C ILE A 345 -8.53 -12.64 -0.74
N ALA A 346 -7.99 -11.42 -0.84
CA ALA A 346 -7.48 -10.71 0.31
C ALA A 346 -8.60 -10.18 1.24
N CYS A 347 -9.81 -10.00 0.72
CA CYS A 347 -11.01 -9.52 1.42
C CYS A 347 -10.83 -8.21 2.20
N TYR A 348 -9.66 -7.59 2.12
CA TYR A 348 -9.32 -6.32 2.76
C TYR A 348 -8.48 -5.47 1.80
N PRO A 349 -9.13 -4.70 0.90
CA PRO A 349 -8.45 -3.89 -0.10
C PRO A 349 -7.88 -2.60 0.52
N ALA A 350 -6.92 -2.74 1.43
CA ALA A 350 -6.28 -1.60 2.05
C ALA A 350 -5.60 -0.68 1.02
N PRO A 351 -5.62 0.66 1.24
CA PRO A 351 -5.15 1.62 0.23
C PRO A 351 -3.67 1.44 -0.15
N TRP A 352 -2.82 0.94 0.72
CA TRP A 352 -1.39 0.69 0.45
C TRP A 352 -1.11 -0.49 -0.49
N TYR A 353 -2.12 -1.31 -0.84
CA TYR A 353 -2.00 -2.32 -1.90
C TYR A 353 -2.22 -1.72 -3.30
N MET A 354 -2.95 -0.61 -3.41
CA MET A 354 -3.36 -0.03 -4.69
C MET A 354 -2.21 0.46 -5.56
N PRO A 355 -1.08 0.99 -5.04
CA PRO A 355 0.07 1.35 -5.86
C PRO A 355 0.58 0.21 -6.74
N ASN A 356 0.50 -1.05 -6.27
CA ASN A 356 0.91 -2.22 -7.04
C ASN A 356 0.04 -2.44 -8.29
N CYS A 357 -1.25 -2.10 -8.19
CA CYS A 357 -2.16 -2.11 -9.32
C CYS A 357 -2.00 -0.85 -10.18
N ALA A 358 -1.76 0.31 -9.57
CA ALA A 358 -1.61 1.57 -10.28
C ALA A 358 -0.45 1.56 -11.27
N ILE A 359 0.71 1.00 -10.92
CA ILE A 359 1.84 0.90 -11.86
C ILE A 359 1.52 0.04 -13.09
N LEU A 360 0.75 -1.05 -12.93
CA LEU A 360 0.27 -1.87 -14.04
C LEU A 360 -0.72 -1.09 -14.92
N ALA A 361 -1.65 -0.38 -14.28
CA ALA A 361 -2.64 0.45 -14.95
C ALA A 361 -1.98 1.60 -15.73
N ILE A 362 -1.00 2.29 -15.15
CA ILE A 362 -0.22 3.36 -15.79
C ILE A 362 0.48 2.85 -17.06
N PHE A 363 1.08 1.67 -17.00
CA PHE A 363 1.67 1.02 -18.18
C PHE A 363 0.62 0.82 -19.28
N VAL A 364 -0.58 0.33 -18.93
CA VAL A 364 -1.69 0.11 -19.87
C VAL A 364 -2.16 1.43 -20.48
N LEU A 365 -2.39 2.47 -19.67
CA LEU A 365 -2.87 3.78 -20.14
C LEU A 365 -1.91 4.41 -21.14
N ALA A 366 -0.60 4.35 -20.88
CA ALA A 366 0.39 4.86 -21.81
C ALA A 366 0.37 4.13 -23.17
N HIS A 367 0.23 2.80 -23.14
CA HIS A 367 0.13 2.02 -24.38
C HIS A 367 -1.22 2.19 -25.08
N ALA A 368 -2.30 2.39 -24.35
CA ALA A 368 -3.61 2.68 -24.91
C ALA A 368 -3.64 4.04 -25.63
N ALA A 369 -3.02 5.06 -25.02
CA ALA A 369 -2.86 6.36 -25.65
C ALA A 369 -2.01 6.27 -26.95
N GLN A 370 -0.90 5.51 -26.93
CA GLN A 370 -0.10 5.27 -28.14
C GLN A 370 -0.88 4.53 -29.21
N HIS A 371 -1.64 3.49 -28.84
CA HIS A 371 -2.47 2.75 -29.77
C HIS A 371 -3.52 3.65 -30.45
N GLY A 372 -4.16 4.54 -29.69
CA GLY A 372 -5.08 5.52 -30.23
C GLY A 372 -4.41 6.49 -31.22
N LEU A 373 -3.20 6.95 -30.91
CA LEU A 373 -2.40 7.81 -31.82
C LEU A 373 -1.98 7.06 -33.09
N ASP A 374 -1.54 5.80 -32.96
CA ASP A 374 -1.17 4.95 -34.10
C ASP A 374 -2.39 4.69 -35.00
N PHE A 375 -3.58 4.45 -34.41
CA PHE A 375 -4.84 4.30 -35.12
C PHE A 375 -5.23 5.60 -35.86
N ALA A 376 -5.21 6.74 -35.19
CA ALA A 376 -5.48 8.04 -35.82
C ALA A 376 -4.51 8.30 -37.00
N ALA A 377 -3.23 7.98 -36.84
CA ALA A 377 -2.23 8.12 -37.90
C ALA A 377 -2.48 7.20 -39.09
N SER A 378 -3.08 6.01 -38.89
CA SER A 378 -3.41 5.07 -39.98
C SER A 378 -4.52 5.58 -40.90
N LEU A 379 -5.30 6.55 -40.46
CA LEU A 379 -6.38 7.18 -41.21
C LEU A 379 -5.92 8.41 -42.00
N LYS A 380 -4.66 8.82 -41.85
CA LYS A 380 -4.05 9.92 -42.61
C LYS A 380 -4.14 9.67 -44.10
N GLY A 381 -4.63 10.65 -44.85
CA GLY A 381 -4.85 10.55 -46.29
C GLY A 381 -6.22 9.94 -46.69
N LYS A 382 -6.95 9.34 -45.74
CA LYS A 382 -8.36 8.91 -45.92
C LYS A 382 -9.32 9.93 -45.34
N ASP A 383 -9.05 10.42 -44.15
CA ASP A 383 -9.77 11.49 -43.46
C ASP A 383 -8.78 12.29 -42.59
N ASP A 384 -8.15 13.30 -43.19
CA ASP A 384 -7.17 14.14 -42.51
C ASP A 384 -7.78 14.98 -41.38
N LEU A 385 -9.04 15.36 -41.50
CA LEU A 385 -9.74 16.13 -40.46
C LEU A 385 -9.98 15.27 -39.23
N PHE A 386 -10.46 14.06 -39.41
CA PHE A 386 -10.65 13.10 -38.33
C PHE A 386 -9.31 12.76 -37.64
N CYS A 387 -8.27 12.51 -38.42
CA CYS A 387 -6.93 12.23 -37.90
C CYS A 387 -6.42 13.37 -36.97
N ARG A 388 -6.57 14.64 -37.39
CA ARG A 388 -6.19 15.80 -36.59
C ARG A 388 -7.02 15.92 -35.33
N ARG A 389 -8.36 15.76 -35.42
CA ARG A 389 -9.29 15.83 -34.29
C ARG A 389 -9.02 14.71 -33.28
N ALA A 390 -8.87 13.46 -33.73
CA ALA A 390 -8.56 12.32 -32.88
C ALA A 390 -7.21 12.49 -32.15
N THR A 391 -6.18 12.96 -32.88
CA THR A 391 -4.86 13.23 -32.26
C THR A 391 -4.95 14.34 -31.22
N ALA A 392 -5.68 15.43 -31.51
CA ALA A 392 -5.89 16.54 -30.55
C ALA A 392 -6.69 16.07 -29.33
N ALA A 393 -7.73 15.25 -29.52
CA ALA A 393 -8.54 14.70 -28.44
C ALA A 393 -7.69 13.79 -27.51
N ILE A 394 -6.87 12.90 -28.05
CA ILE A 394 -6.00 12.03 -27.25
C ILE A 394 -4.97 12.85 -26.46
N ARG A 395 -4.38 13.89 -27.06
CA ARG A 395 -3.46 14.80 -26.39
C ARG A 395 -4.15 15.59 -25.28
N GLY A 396 -5.34 16.12 -25.58
CA GLY A 396 -6.16 16.87 -24.61
C GLY A 396 -6.56 15.97 -23.43
N LEU A 397 -7.03 14.75 -23.69
CA LEU A 397 -7.38 13.79 -22.66
C LEU A 397 -6.14 13.42 -21.79
N GLY A 398 -4.99 13.18 -22.41
CA GLY A 398 -3.75 12.91 -21.67
C GLY A 398 -3.34 14.06 -20.76
N ALA A 399 -3.44 15.29 -21.25
CA ALA A 399 -3.17 16.50 -20.44
C ALA A 399 -4.19 16.64 -19.31
N LEU A 400 -5.48 16.40 -19.58
CA LEU A 400 -6.54 16.43 -18.57
C LEU A 400 -6.29 15.39 -17.46
N VAL A 401 -5.95 14.16 -17.83
CA VAL A 401 -5.64 13.08 -16.87
C VAL A 401 -4.45 13.46 -15.98
N LEU A 402 -3.38 14.00 -16.55
CA LEU A 402 -2.21 14.46 -15.78
C LEU A 402 -2.56 15.63 -14.84
N SER A 403 -3.35 16.59 -15.33
CA SER A 403 -3.77 17.73 -14.51
C SER A 403 -4.72 17.32 -13.38
N ALA A 404 -5.66 16.40 -13.64
CA ALA A 404 -6.56 15.86 -12.62
C ALA A 404 -5.78 15.07 -11.55
N THR A 405 -4.81 14.25 -11.96
CA THR A 405 -3.94 13.53 -11.02
C THR A 405 -3.16 14.50 -10.15
N LEU A 406 -2.55 15.54 -10.73
CA LEU A 406 -1.83 16.57 -9.98
C LEU A 406 -2.75 17.26 -8.96
N LEU A 407 -3.96 17.65 -9.36
CA LEU A 407 -4.93 18.28 -8.47
C LEU A 407 -5.31 17.34 -7.31
N LEU A 408 -5.61 16.08 -7.59
CA LEU A 408 -5.93 15.09 -6.55
C LEU A 408 -4.75 14.90 -5.58
N THR A 409 -3.52 14.90 -6.09
CA THR A 409 -2.31 14.77 -5.26
C THR A 409 -2.10 15.98 -4.37
N LEU A 410 -2.34 17.19 -4.87
CA LEU A 410 -2.27 18.41 -4.06
C LEU A 410 -3.36 18.44 -2.97
N CYS A 411 -4.58 18.03 -3.31
CA CYS A 411 -5.67 17.89 -2.33
C CYS A 411 -5.34 16.81 -1.27
N ALA A 412 -4.80 15.66 -1.67
CA ALA A 412 -4.37 14.62 -0.76
C ALA A 412 -3.22 15.08 0.15
N ALA A 413 -2.23 15.80 -0.40
CA ALA A 413 -1.14 16.37 0.39
C ALA A 413 -1.67 17.32 1.47
N TYR A 414 -2.64 18.17 1.11
CA TYR A 414 -3.26 19.08 2.07
C TYR A 414 -4.03 18.33 3.16
N GLN A 415 -4.84 17.32 2.77
CA GLN A 415 -5.55 16.47 3.72
C GLN A 415 -4.59 15.77 4.70
N LEU A 416 -3.52 15.15 4.19
CA LEU A 416 -2.52 14.45 5.01
C LEU A 416 -1.79 15.39 5.98
N ARG A 417 -1.51 16.63 5.57
CA ARG A 417 -0.95 17.66 6.46
C ARG A 417 -1.89 17.96 7.63
N ILE A 418 -3.18 18.06 7.37
CA ILE A 418 -4.19 18.30 8.43
C ILE A 418 -4.30 17.05 9.32
N GLN A 419 -4.37 15.87 8.72
CA GLN A 419 -4.37 14.59 9.44
C GLN A 419 -3.17 14.49 10.39
N GLN A 420 -1.94 14.74 9.91
CA GLN A 420 -0.74 14.70 10.75
C GLN A 420 -0.86 15.61 11.98
N ARG A 421 -1.36 16.83 11.79
CA ARG A 421 -1.48 17.81 12.87
C ARG A 421 -2.57 17.47 13.88
N LEU A 422 -3.75 17.05 13.39
CA LEU A 422 -4.93 16.88 14.24
C LEU A 422 -5.02 15.48 14.83
N ILE A 423 -4.75 14.46 14.03
CA ILE A 423 -4.93 13.06 14.45
C ILE A 423 -3.61 12.48 14.97
N GLU A 424 -2.53 12.59 14.21
CA GLU A 424 -1.30 11.89 14.58
C GLU A 424 -0.58 12.60 15.74
N ASP A 425 -0.23 13.88 15.57
CA ASP A 425 0.59 14.60 16.57
C ASP A 425 -0.21 15.07 17.79
N SER A 426 -1.43 15.60 17.56
CA SER A 426 -2.22 16.19 18.65
C SER A 426 -3.12 15.17 19.35
N HIS A 427 -3.31 13.97 18.80
CA HIS A 427 -4.24 12.98 19.32
C HIS A 427 -3.56 11.67 19.63
N ARG A 428 -3.33 10.78 18.66
CA ARG A 428 -2.75 9.44 18.85
C ARG A 428 -1.40 9.47 19.60
N LYS A 429 -0.49 10.36 19.21
CA LYS A 429 0.80 10.55 19.91
C LYS A 429 0.60 11.00 21.36
N GLN A 430 -0.32 11.93 21.61
CA GLN A 430 -0.57 12.42 22.96
C GLN A 430 -1.21 11.35 23.84
N ILE A 431 -2.09 10.50 23.30
CA ILE A 431 -2.62 9.32 24.01
C ILE A 431 -1.46 8.40 24.43
N GLY A 432 -0.56 8.08 23.53
CA GLY A 432 0.60 7.23 23.82
C GLY A 432 1.49 7.81 24.92
N LEU A 433 1.84 9.10 24.83
CA LEU A 433 2.65 9.79 25.84
C LEU A 433 1.94 9.84 27.20
N TRP A 434 0.63 10.10 27.20
CA TRP A 434 -0.17 10.12 28.42
C TRP A 434 -0.24 8.74 29.09
N LEU A 435 -0.45 7.67 28.32
CA LEU A 435 -0.42 6.30 28.83
C LEU A 435 0.93 5.98 29.49
N ARG A 436 2.05 6.34 28.83
CA ARG A 436 3.39 6.13 29.36
C ARG A 436 3.61 6.80 30.73
N GLN A 437 3.02 7.99 30.92
CA GLN A 437 3.13 8.76 32.16
C GLN A 437 2.22 8.23 33.28
N ASN A 438 1.09 7.60 32.95
CA ASN A 438 0.06 7.20 33.90
C ASN A 438 -0.03 5.69 34.13
N ALA A 439 0.70 4.89 33.35
CA ALA A 439 0.80 3.45 33.57
C ALA A 439 1.46 3.15 34.93
N SER A 440 0.95 2.13 35.59
CA SER A 440 1.46 1.70 36.90
C SER A 440 2.75 0.87 36.77
N SER A 441 2.91 0.18 35.63
CA SER A 441 4.06 -0.66 35.29
C SER A 441 4.35 -0.60 33.79
N PRO A 442 5.62 -0.75 33.36
CA PRO A 442 5.95 -0.96 31.94
C PRO A 442 5.32 -2.21 31.33
N SER A 443 4.84 -3.14 32.16
CA SER A 443 4.15 -4.36 31.75
C SER A 443 2.64 -4.20 31.64
N ASP A 444 2.07 -3.03 31.97
CA ASP A 444 0.64 -2.78 31.81
C ASP A 444 0.22 -3.03 30.35
N SER A 445 -0.91 -3.70 30.19
CA SER A 445 -1.47 -4.06 28.90
C SER A 445 -2.54 -3.07 28.45
N VAL A 446 -2.57 -2.77 27.14
CA VAL A 446 -3.51 -1.82 26.54
C VAL A 446 -4.27 -2.51 25.41
N PHE A 447 -5.60 -2.54 25.50
CA PHE A 447 -6.44 -2.98 24.38
C PHE A 447 -6.83 -1.78 23.53
N LEU A 448 -6.58 -1.88 22.21
CA LEU A 448 -6.83 -0.80 21.26
C LEU A 448 -6.89 -1.35 19.83
N GLU A 449 -7.31 -0.49 18.88
CA GLU A 449 -7.20 -0.78 17.44
C GLU A 449 -6.05 0.02 16.77
N PRO A 450 -5.91 1.36 16.94
CA PRO A 450 -4.82 2.11 16.30
C PRO A 450 -3.50 1.88 17.05
N LEU A 451 -2.75 0.88 16.57
CA LEU A 451 -1.58 0.32 17.25
C LEU A 451 -0.31 1.18 17.13
N GLY A 452 -0.11 1.89 15.98
CA GLY A 452 1.18 2.44 15.61
C GLY A 452 1.67 3.55 16.54
N TYR A 453 1.10 4.74 16.46
CA TYR A 453 1.49 5.88 17.30
C TYR A 453 1.32 5.59 18.79
N ILE A 454 0.16 5.11 19.18
CA ILE A 454 -0.15 4.87 20.60
C ILE A 454 0.82 3.84 21.18
N GLY A 455 1.03 2.72 20.46
CA GLY A 455 1.96 1.68 20.90
C GLY A 455 3.40 2.15 20.95
N TYR A 456 3.86 2.89 19.91
CA TYR A 456 5.24 3.39 19.88
C TYR A 456 5.53 4.40 21.00
N PHE A 457 4.65 5.38 21.22
CA PHE A 457 4.92 6.44 22.20
C PHE A 457 4.62 6.02 23.64
N SER A 458 3.74 5.03 23.87
CA SER A 458 3.50 4.49 25.22
C SER A 458 4.57 3.49 25.66
N GLN A 459 5.13 2.72 24.74
CA GLN A 459 6.05 1.60 25.00
C GLN A 459 5.45 0.47 25.85
N LEU A 460 4.12 0.46 26.07
CA LEU A 460 3.43 -0.57 26.82
C LEU A 460 3.17 -1.83 25.98
N LYS A 461 2.68 -2.89 26.64
CA LYS A 461 2.23 -4.10 25.94
C LYS A 461 0.90 -3.82 25.25
N MET A 462 0.85 -4.03 23.92
CA MET A 462 -0.35 -3.83 23.13
C MET A 462 -1.09 -5.15 22.91
N LEU A 463 -2.38 -5.16 23.23
CA LEU A 463 -3.34 -6.20 22.88
C LEU A 463 -4.21 -5.64 21.75
N ASP A 464 -3.59 -5.48 20.58
CA ASP A 464 -4.22 -4.83 19.44
C ASP A 464 -5.30 -5.69 18.80
N TRP A 465 -6.44 -5.08 18.46
CA TRP A 465 -7.38 -5.70 17.53
C TRP A 465 -6.94 -5.38 16.09
N PRO A 466 -6.72 -6.34 15.23
CA PRO A 466 -7.06 -7.78 15.25
C PRO A 466 -5.94 -8.71 15.72
N GLY A 467 -5.02 -8.29 16.56
CA GLY A 467 -3.95 -9.13 17.10
C GLY A 467 -2.70 -9.19 16.21
N LEU A 468 -2.34 -8.09 15.53
CA LEU A 468 -1.18 -8.07 14.62
C LEU A 468 0.14 -8.35 15.35
N CYS A 469 0.27 -7.85 16.59
CA CYS A 469 1.44 -8.06 17.44
C CYS A 469 1.13 -8.84 18.73
N ALA A 470 -0.13 -9.21 18.95
CA ALA A 470 -0.62 -9.88 20.15
C ALA A 470 -1.23 -11.26 19.84
N PRO A 471 -0.45 -12.35 19.89
CA PRO A 471 -0.97 -13.72 19.68
C PRO A 471 -2.09 -14.10 20.64
N GLU A 472 -2.12 -13.50 21.83
CA GLU A 472 -3.16 -13.70 22.85
C GLU A 472 -4.53 -13.26 22.34
N VAL A 473 -4.60 -12.18 21.55
CA VAL A 473 -5.86 -11.71 20.94
C VAL A 473 -6.37 -12.74 19.97
N VAL A 474 -5.51 -13.23 19.05
CA VAL A 474 -5.88 -14.28 18.09
C VAL A 474 -6.27 -15.58 18.79
N ALA A 475 -5.63 -15.93 19.90
CA ALA A 475 -5.98 -17.11 20.69
C ALA A 475 -7.36 -16.95 21.36
N ALA A 476 -7.65 -15.75 21.90
CA ALA A 476 -8.94 -15.44 22.49
C ALA A 476 -10.06 -15.46 21.42
N GLU A 477 -9.83 -14.86 20.24
CA GLU A 477 -10.77 -14.90 19.11
C GLU A 477 -11.11 -16.34 18.70
N LYS A 478 -10.11 -17.21 18.60
CA LYS A 478 -10.31 -18.64 18.27
C LYS A 478 -11.07 -19.37 19.36
N LYS A 479 -10.78 -19.11 20.63
CA LYS A 479 -11.45 -19.72 21.78
C LYS A 479 -12.93 -19.31 21.85
N LEU A 480 -13.20 -18.02 21.65
CA LEU A 480 -14.54 -17.45 21.76
C LEU A 480 -15.35 -17.55 20.45
N HIS A 481 -14.73 -17.94 19.36
CA HIS A 481 -15.31 -17.93 18.01
C HIS A 481 -15.90 -16.55 17.62
N THR A 482 -15.29 -15.47 18.10
CA THR A 482 -15.73 -14.09 17.82
C THR A 482 -14.55 -13.12 17.82
N SER A 483 -14.68 -12.04 17.06
CA SER A 483 -13.77 -10.88 17.06
C SER A 483 -14.42 -9.64 17.68
N VAL A 484 -15.53 -9.80 18.42
CA VAL A 484 -16.23 -8.69 19.09
C VAL A 484 -15.39 -8.16 20.23
N SER A 485 -15.03 -6.88 20.19
CA SER A 485 -14.14 -6.24 21.16
C SER A 485 -14.59 -6.42 22.61
N ALA A 486 -15.88 -6.36 22.91
CA ALA A 486 -16.40 -6.54 24.25
C ALA A 486 -16.07 -7.92 24.84
N GLU A 487 -16.23 -8.99 24.06
CA GLU A 487 -15.92 -10.34 24.50
C GLU A 487 -14.41 -10.55 24.67
N LEU A 488 -13.60 -9.99 23.77
CA LEU A 488 -12.14 -10.02 23.86
C LEU A 488 -11.64 -9.28 25.11
N ILE A 489 -12.21 -8.10 25.43
CA ILE A 489 -11.86 -7.33 26.64
C ILE A 489 -12.18 -8.14 27.90
N LYS A 490 -13.32 -8.83 27.97
CA LYS A 490 -13.69 -9.70 29.12
C LYS A 490 -12.73 -10.85 29.30
N GLU A 491 -12.30 -11.48 28.21
CA GLU A 491 -11.38 -12.64 28.23
C GLU A 491 -9.94 -12.20 28.59
N LEU A 492 -9.45 -11.15 27.93
CA LEU A 492 -8.04 -10.71 28.05
C LEU A 492 -7.78 -9.87 29.30
N ARG A 493 -8.80 -9.17 29.82
CA ARG A 493 -8.73 -8.30 31.01
C ARG A 493 -7.56 -7.31 30.97
N PRO A 494 -7.40 -6.51 29.90
CA PRO A 494 -6.32 -5.52 29.81
C PRO A 494 -6.36 -4.52 30.94
N ASP A 495 -5.21 -3.93 31.30
CA ASP A 495 -5.14 -2.92 32.35
C ASP A 495 -5.72 -1.59 31.87
N TRP A 496 -5.62 -1.32 30.59
CA TRP A 496 -6.10 -0.12 29.93
C TRP A 496 -6.89 -0.44 28.66
N LEU A 497 -7.91 0.42 28.37
CA LEU A 497 -8.60 0.41 27.09
C LEU A 497 -8.42 1.78 26.44
N VAL A 498 -8.17 1.80 25.12
CA VAL A 498 -8.22 3.00 24.28
C VAL A 498 -9.21 2.72 23.17
N LEU A 499 -10.41 3.28 23.29
CA LEU A 499 -11.54 2.98 22.44
C LEU A 499 -12.00 4.22 21.68
N ARG A 500 -12.30 4.07 20.39
CA ARG A 500 -13.02 5.07 19.61
C ARG A 500 -14.43 5.25 20.14
N TRP A 501 -15.01 6.42 19.96
CA TRP A 501 -16.37 6.69 20.42
C TRP A 501 -17.40 5.69 19.91
N GLN A 502 -17.29 5.26 18.65
CA GLN A 502 -18.17 4.24 18.06
C GLN A 502 -18.05 2.89 18.77
N GLN A 503 -16.85 2.50 19.19
CA GLN A 503 -16.61 1.28 19.96
C GLN A 503 -17.21 1.40 21.37
N VAL A 504 -17.02 2.54 22.03
CA VAL A 504 -17.64 2.83 23.34
C VAL A 504 -19.16 2.71 23.24
N ALA A 505 -19.79 3.36 22.26
CA ALA A 505 -21.24 3.31 22.06
C ALA A 505 -21.74 1.88 21.85
N ARG A 506 -21.04 1.10 21.01
CA ARG A 506 -21.39 -0.30 20.75
C ARG A 506 -21.27 -1.17 22.00
N ILE A 507 -20.16 -1.04 22.75
CA ILE A 507 -19.95 -1.82 23.99
C ILE A 507 -20.98 -1.44 25.04
N THR A 508 -21.30 -0.15 25.21
CA THR A 508 -22.32 0.31 26.15
C THR A 508 -23.70 -0.23 25.82
N GLN A 509 -24.04 -0.39 24.54
CA GLN A 509 -25.31 -0.97 24.12
C GLN A 509 -25.38 -2.48 24.33
N THR A 510 -24.29 -3.21 24.06
CA THR A 510 -24.29 -4.68 24.08
C THR A 510 -23.86 -5.27 25.41
N HIS A 511 -22.98 -4.59 26.14
CA HIS A 511 -22.37 -5.05 27.40
C HIS A 511 -22.22 -3.89 28.40
N PRO A 512 -23.33 -3.28 28.87
CA PRO A 512 -23.29 -2.09 29.74
C PRO A 512 -22.36 -2.22 30.96
N PRO A 513 -22.35 -3.35 31.70
CA PRO A 513 -21.54 -3.48 32.91
C PRO A 513 -20.03 -3.38 32.66
N LEU A 514 -19.56 -3.77 31.46
CA LEU A 514 -18.13 -3.84 31.17
C LEU A 514 -17.42 -2.49 31.35
N LEU A 515 -17.99 -1.40 30.84
CA LEU A 515 -17.40 -0.06 30.92
C LEU A 515 -17.81 0.74 32.15
N THR A 516 -18.70 0.23 33.00
CA THR A 516 -19.20 0.92 34.22
C THR A 516 -18.76 0.23 35.50
N GLU A 517 -18.63 -1.10 35.51
CA GLU A 517 -18.27 -1.90 36.67
C GLU A 517 -16.83 -2.36 36.65
N ASP A 518 -16.38 -2.94 35.50
CA ASP A 518 -15.03 -3.51 35.37
C ASP A 518 -13.95 -2.44 35.07
N TYR A 519 -14.35 -1.35 34.41
CA TYR A 519 -13.46 -0.25 34.01
C TYR A 519 -14.04 1.10 34.42
N SER A 520 -13.15 2.09 34.63
CA SER A 520 -13.54 3.49 34.82
C SER A 520 -12.90 4.38 33.77
N THR A 521 -13.69 5.32 33.24
CA THR A 521 -13.17 6.35 32.32
C THR A 521 -12.21 7.27 33.06
N VAL A 522 -10.98 7.40 32.57
CA VAL A 522 -9.96 8.24 33.21
C VAL A 522 -9.57 9.45 32.38
N LYS A 523 -9.74 9.39 31.06
CA LYS A 523 -9.46 10.49 30.16
C LYS A 523 -10.24 10.35 28.86
N VAL A 524 -10.68 11.48 28.32
CA VAL A 524 -11.21 11.58 26.95
C VAL A 524 -10.32 12.53 26.17
N PHE A 525 -9.93 12.09 24.99
CA PHE A 525 -9.23 12.89 24.01
C PHE A 525 -10.20 13.20 22.87
N ASP A 526 -10.38 14.46 22.54
CA ASP A 526 -11.36 14.91 21.56
C ASP A 526 -10.79 16.05 20.71
N VAL A 527 -10.90 15.90 19.39
CA VAL A 527 -10.50 16.91 18.40
C VAL A 527 -11.65 17.25 17.44
N THR A 528 -12.89 16.89 17.80
CA THR A 528 -14.09 17.07 16.97
C THR A 528 -14.26 18.50 16.52
N GLU A 529 -14.19 19.49 17.43
CA GLU A 529 -14.32 20.91 17.07
C GLU A 529 -13.22 21.37 16.13
N ARG A 530 -11.99 20.89 16.32
CA ARG A 530 -10.86 21.22 15.46
C ARG A 530 -11.03 20.65 14.05
N ILE A 531 -11.59 19.45 13.90
CA ILE A 531 -11.91 18.83 12.61
C ILE A 531 -13.09 19.56 11.97
N ALA A 532 -14.08 19.98 12.76
CA ALA A 532 -15.26 20.71 12.27
C ALA A 532 -14.90 21.99 11.53
N ALA A 533 -13.82 22.66 11.94
CA ALA A 533 -13.30 23.87 11.26
C ALA A 533 -12.89 23.62 9.78
N TYR A 534 -12.64 22.36 9.39
CA TYR A 534 -12.23 21.97 8.04
C TYR A 534 -13.37 21.32 7.24
N HIS A 535 -14.59 21.86 7.32
CA HIS A 535 -15.79 21.31 6.67
C HIS A 535 -15.68 21.12 5.16
N TRP A 536 -14.80 21.84 4.48
CA TRP A 536 -14.56 21.80 3.04
C TRP A 536 -13.40 20.86 2.63
N LEU A 537 -12.71 20.21 3.60
CA LEU A 537 -11.55 19.37 3.32
C LEU A 537 -11.96 18.09 2.61
N PRO A 538 -11.43 17.80 1.41
CA PRO A 538 -11.63 16.50 0.77
C PRO A 538 -11.11 15.35 1.67
N GLY A 539 -11.86 14.24 1.75
CA GLY A 539 -11.49 13.09 2.59
C GLY A 539 -11.60 13.33 4.09
N ARG A 540 -12.36 14.32 4.51
CA ARG A 540 -12.59 14.64 5.94
C ARG A 540 -13.13 13.47 6.74
N GLU A 541 -13.94 12.62 6.14
CA GLU A 541 -14.57 11.47 6.79
C GLU A 541 -13.54 10.52 7.42
N TYR A 542 -12.36 10.42 6.82
CA TYR A 542 -11.25 9.67 7.42
C TYR A 542 -10.81 10.26 8.78
N LEU A 543 -10.80 11.58 8.91
CA LEU A 543 -10.41 12.25 10.16
C LEU A 543 -11.47 12.06 11.26
N THR A 544 -12.75 11.97 10.88
CA THR A 544 -13.86 11.83 11.84
C THR A 544 -13.91 10.45 12.49
N ASP A 545 -13.33 9.43 11.87
CA ASP A 545 -13.26 8.09 12.46
C ASP A 545 -12.45 8.07 13.76
N ASP A 546 -11.40 8.89 13.83
CA ASP A 546 -10.50 9.00 14.99
C ASP A 546 -10.61 10.34 15.74
N GLN A 547 -11.76 11.01 15.65
CA GLN A 547 -11.95 12.31 16.30
C GLN A 547 -12.01 12.27 17.81
N THR A 548 -12.48 11.14 18.41
CA THR A 548 -12.65 11.00 19.86
C THR A 548 -12.21 9.61 20.31
N PHE A 549 -11.32 9.59 21.32
CA PHE A 549 -10.93 8.39 22.04
C PHE A 549 -11.21 8.54 23.53
N ALA A 550 -11.81 7.51 24.13
CA ALA A 550 -11.95 7.38 25.57
C ALA A 550 -10.90 6.37 26.10
N VAL A 551 -10.20 6.76 27.14
CA VAL A 551 -9.24 5.92 27.86
C VAL A 551 -9.86 5.45 29.16
N PHE A 552 -9.85 4.14 29.35
CA PHE A 552 -10.37 3.49 30.55
C PHE A 552 -9.24 2.76 31.27
N LYS A 553 -9.34 2.71 32.60
CA LYS A 553 -8.46 1.91 33.46
C LYS A 553 -9.30 0.84 34.15
N ARG A 554 -8.74 -0.38 34.22
CA ARG A 554 -9.39 -1.49 34.93
C ARG A 554 -9.54 -1.16 36.42
N ASN A 555 -10.71 -1.37 36.96
CA ASN A 555 -10.96 -1.22 38.38
C ASN A 555 -10.21 -2.33 39.14
N LYS A 556 -9.50 -1.96 40.22
CA LYS A 556 -8.94 -2.97 41.13
C LYS A 556 -10.11 -3.69 41.78
N ALA A 557 -10.11 -5.03 41.71
CA ALA A 557 -11.08 -5.78 42.52
C ALA A 557 -10.97 -5.29 43.96
N SER A 558 -12.07 -4.78 44.53
CA SER A 558 -12.14 -4.53 45.95
C SER A 558 -11.90 -5.86 46.64
N THR A 559 -10.76 -5.97 47.28
CA THR A 559 -10.48 -7.07 48.21
C THR A 559 -11.43 -6.89 49.36
N THR A 560 -12.65 -7.42 49.22
CA THR A 560 -13.53 -7.60 50.34
C THR A 560 -12.82 -8.60 51.24
N VAL A 561 -12.11 -8.09 52.22
CA VAL A 561 -11.67 -8.86 53.37
C VAL A 561 -12.97 -9.33 54.01
N GLN A 562 -13.41 -10.57 53.75
CA GLN A 562 -14.32 -11.27 54.61
C GLN A 562 -13.58 -11.42 55.93
N SER A 563 -13.79 -10.44 56.85
CA SER A 563 -13.57 -10.61 58.26
C SER A 563 -14.60 -11.63 58.74
N GLY A 564 -14.19 -12.90 58.70
CA GLY A 564 -14.94 -13.96 59.38
C GLY A 564 -14.96 -13.66 60.87
N HIS A 565 -16.17 -13.52 61.39
CA HIS A 565 -16.48 -13.68 62.80
C HIS A 565 -16.90 -15.13 63.04
#